data_8dc95c9d6b547120f779140d9cffdad9
#
_entry.id   8dc95c9d6b547120f779140d9cffdad9
#
_cell.length_a   1.000
_cell.length_b   1.000
_cell.length_c   1.000
_cell.angle_alpha   90.00
_cell.angle_beta   90.00
_cell.angle_gamma   90.00
#
_symmetry.space_group_name_H-M   'P 1'
#
loop_
_entity.id
_entity.type
_entity.pdbx_description
1 polymer ?
#
loop_
_entity_poly.entity_id
_entity_poly.type
_entity_poly.pdbx_seq_one_letter_code
_entity_poly.pdbx_strand_id
1 'polypeptide(L)'
;MPTDLPSPEELSDEILKMCETFLTRYYNERMQTFATSDATSLWVDYNDMYQYDVDFAEDYERQPTYLRKHLRRVAASICERGYCPPVRVYNLPDERDVGEYQPDDISTAIAVDGQVSQTSRCQPELKKGVYECQRCGCADNVIPQSGDKIQEPHECVGCERQGPFVLDHEVSDFVQCQTVRLQQPPEKTHGGASHIDIRFRGDIAGALRGGGERVVVNGDLDIKDNDESRRMFEYELEADTYDIRDGSYTDISIDEHREAIIEIANSEDPIQRLVDSVAPHISRDANLTAIMEAAVLQMVGTNSKDVDSAASYRGDWHMLVLGDPGTAKSEILEEVESLAPRAKFKSGKGVS
;
A
#
# COMPACT_ATOMS: atom_id res chain seq x y z
N MET A 1 26.24 -10.98 -3.16
CA MET A 1 24.86 -11.26 -2.69
C MET A 1 24.91 -11.28 -1.19
N PRO A 2 24.37 -10.29 -0.50
CA PRO A 2 24.38 -10.28 0.94
C PRO A 2 23.29 -11.22 1.45
N THR A 3 23.68 -12.24 2.15
CA THR A 3 22.81 -13.09 2.91
C THR A 3 22.47 -12.37 4.23
N ASP A 4 21.40 -11.62 4.24
CA ASP A 4 20.81 -11.01 5.45
C ASP A 4 20.13 -12.08 6.31
N LEU A 5 20.85 -13.13 6.67
CA LEU A 5 20.37 -14.15 7.58
C LEU A 5 20.58 -13.65 9.02
N PRO A 6 19.57 -13.74 9.91
CA PRO A 6 19.74 -13.40 11.31
C PRO A 6 20.82 -14.31 11.92
N SER A 7 21.56 -13.77 12.88
CA SER A 7 22.59 -14.56 13.58
C SER A 7 21.94 -15.73 14.34
N PRO A 8 22.61 -16.88 14.47
CA PRO A 8 22.06 -18.02 15.22
C PRO A 8 21.73 -17.71 16.67
N GLU A 9 22.42 -16.74 17.27
CA GLU A 9 22.23 -16.32 18.68
C GLU A 9 20.91 -15.55 18.91
N GLU A 10 20.30 -15.03 17.84
CA GLU A 10 19.03 -14.29 17.90
C GLU A 10 17.80 -15.20 17.71
N LEU A 11 17.99 -16.49 17.48
CA LEU A 11 16.93 -17.42 17.12
C LEU A 11 16.67 -18.45 18.23
N SER A 12 15.39 -18.71 18.50
CA SER A 12 14.97 -19.78 19.39
C SER A 12 14.91 -21.11 18.64
N ASP A 13 15.58 -22.13 19.15
CA ASP A 13 15.58 -23.49 18.57
C ASP A 13 14.18 -24.12 18.53
N GLU A 14 13.32 -23.78 19.49
CA GLU A 14 11.94 -24.27 19.55
C GLU A 14 11.11 -23.67 18.41
N ILE A 15 11.17 -22.35 18.24
CA ILE A 15 10.45 -21.65 17.18
C ILE A 15 10.99 -22.05 15.80
N LEU A 16 12.30 -22.27 15.65
CA LEU A 16 12.87 -22.79 14.40
C LEU A 16 12.25 -24.12 14.00
N LYS A 17 12.09 -25.07 14.95
CA LYS A 17 11.45 -26.36 14.69
C LYS A 17 9.97 -26.22 14.32
N MET A 18 9.25 -25.31 14.97
CA MET A 18 7.86 -25.01 14.61
C MET A 18 7.78 -24.46 13.19
N CYS A 19 8.60 -23.48 12.84
CA CYS A 19 8.69 -22.92 11.49
C CYS A 19 9.06 -23.98 10.44
N GLU A 20 10.02 -24.88 10.74
CA GLU A 20 10.43 -25.97 9.86
C GLU A 20 9.27 -26.93 9.59
N THR A 21 8.57 -27.35 10.64
CA THR A 21 7.42 -28.26 10.54
C THR A 21 6.30 -27.60 9.73
N PHE A 22 5.99 -26.34 10.02
CA PHE A 22 4.98 -25.55 9.30
C PHE A 22 5.31 -25.41 7.82
N LEU A 23 6.50 -24.89 7.49
CA LEU A 23 6.90 -24.67 6.09
C LEU A 23 7.01 -25.98 5.30
N THR A 24 7.50 -27.05 5.91
CA THR A 24 7.58 -28.35 5.27
C THR A 24 6.20 -28.93 5.00
N ARG A 25 5.23 -28.72 5.89
CA ARG A 25 3.87 -29.25 5.77
C ARG A 25 3.05 -28.52 4.70
N TYR A 26 3.10 -27.18 4.67
CA TYR A 26 2.22 -26.35 3.86
C TYR A 26 2.88 -25.79 2.60
N TYR A 27 4.20 -25.59 2.60
CA TYR A 27 4.91 -24.85 1.56
C TYR A 27 6.07 -25.60 0.91
N ASN A 28 6.25 -26.90 1.16
CA ASN A 28 7.36 -27.68 0.64
C ASN A 28 7.49 -27.63 -0.88
N GLU A 29 6.39 -27.81 -1.62
CA GLU A 29 6.39 -27.74 -3.08
C GLU A 29 6.77 -26.33 -3.58
N ARG A 30 6.23 -25.29 -2.96
CA ARG A 30 6.55 -23.90 -3.31
C ARG A 30 8.02 -23.58 -3.07
N MET A 31 8.60 -24.07 -1.97
CA MET A 31 10.01 -23.86 -1.67
C MET A 31 10.94 -24.63 -2.63
N GLN A 32 10.56 -25.82 -3.07
CA GLN A 32 11.31 -26.57 -4.09
C GLN A 32 11.24 -25.88 -5.46
N THR A 33 10.08 -25.40 -5.86
CA THR A 33 9.91 -24.64 -7.13
C THR A 33 10.51 -23.25 -7.06
N PHE A 34 10.64 -22.65 -5.87
CA PHE A 34 11.28 -21.35 -5.66
C PHE A 34 12.70 -21.32 -6.21
N ALA A 35 13.43 -22.43 -6.12
CA ALA A 35 14.77 -22.58 -6.66
C ALA A 35 14.84 -22.46 -8.19
N THR A 36 13.77 -22.70 -8.92
CA THR A 36 13.67 -22.70 -10.40
C THR A 36 12.74 -21.62 -10.95
N SER A 37 12.02 -20.90 -10.09
CA SER A 37 11.09 -19.83 -10.47
C SER A 37 11.74 -18.45 -10.37
N ASP A 38 11.14 -17.47 -11.04
CA ASP A 38 11.51 -16.05 -10.91
C ASP A 38 10.89 -15.39 -9.65
N ALA A 39 10.29 -16.19 -8.77
CA ALA A 39 9.69 -15.70 -7.53
C ALA A 39 10.76 -15.07 -6.62
N THR A 40 10.48 -13.87 -6.14
CA THR A 40 11.38 -13.07 -5.31
C THR A 40 11.08 -13.18 -3.83
N SER A 41 9.82 -13.50 -3.45
CA SER A 41 9.34 -13.63 -2.07
C SER A 41 8.51 -14.90 -1.86
N LEU A 42 8.58 -15.47 -0.67
CA LEU A 42 7.71 -16.57 -0.23
C LEU A 42 6.45 -15.98 0.41
N TRP A 43 5.31 -16.20 -0.22
CA TRP A 43 4.02 -15.76 0.27
C TRP A 43 3.37 -16.83 1.13
N VAL A 44 3.05 -16.48 2.37
CA VAL A 44 2.50 -17.35 3.41
C VAL A 44 1.10 -16.87 3.78
N ASP A 45 0.13 -17.76 3.77
CA ASP A 45 -1.24 -17.46 4.20
C ASP A 45 -1.34 -17.52 5.72
N TYR A 46 -1.87 -16.47 6.33
CA TYR A 46 -2.13 -16.46 7.77
C TYR A 46 -3.13 -17.56 8.18
N ASN A 47 -4.09 -17.88 7.33
CA ASN A 47 -5.03 -18.96 7.60
C ASN A 47 -4.34 -20.34 7.72
N ASP A 48 -3.28 -20.58 6.94
CA ASP A 48 -2.47 -21.79 7.06
C ASP A 48 -1.72 -21.83 8.41
N MET A 49 -1.22 -20.66 8.88
CA MET A 49 -0.60 -20.53 10.21
C MET A 49 -1.61 -20.85 11.31
N TYR A 50 -2.81 -20.28 11.22
CA TYR A 50 -3.90 -20.51 12.19
C TYR A 50 -4.38 -21.95 12.20
N GLN A 51 -4.47 -22.61 11.04
CA GLN A 51 -4.80 -24.03 10.94
C GLN A 51 -3.69 -24.96 11.47
N TYR A 52 -2.44 -24.52 11.36
CA TYR A 52 -1.31 -25.25 11.88
C TYR A 52 -1.30 -25.22 13.42
N ASP A 53 -1.34 -24.04 13.99
CA ASP A 53 -1.35 -23.79 15.42
C ASP A 53 -1.84 -22.36 15.70
N VAL A 54 -2.83 -22.22 16.60
CA VAL A 54 -3.43 -20.92 16.92
C VAL A 54 -2.44 -19.99 17.60
N ASP A 55 -1.68 -20.52 18.58
CA ASP A 55 -0.69 -19.73 19.33
C ASP A 55 0.42 -19.23 18.39
N PHE A 56 0.84 -20.06 17.42
CA PHE A 56 1.82 -19.68 16.41
C PHE A 56 1.34 -18.53 15.51
N ALA A 57 0.07 -18.52 15.14
CA ALA A 57 -0.53 -17.44 14.34
C ALA A 57 -0.67 -16.16 15.17
N GLU A 58 -1.15 -16.25 16.42
CA GLU A 58 -1.23 -15.09 17.33
C GLU A 58 0.14 -14.52 17.68
N ASP A 59 1.18 -15.36 17.81
CA ASP A 59 2.56 -14.90 18.03
C ASP A 59 3.07 -14.13 16.81
N TYR A 60 2.65 -14.51 15.58
CA TYR A 60 2.97 -13.71 14.38
C TYR A 60 2.33 -12.32 14.43
N GLU A 61 1.06 -12.21 14.82
CA GLU A 61 0.41 -10.91 14.94
C GLU A 61 1.14 -10.01 15.95
N ARG A 62 1.51 -10.56 17.10
CA ARG A 62 2.16 -9.80 18.19
C ARG A 62 3.61 -9.45 17.91
N GLN A 63 4.36 -10.32 17.23
CA GLN A 63 5.79 -10.18 16.98
C GLN A 63 6.18 -10.58 15.55
N PRO A 64 5.62 -9.90 14.52
CA PRO A 64 5.77 -10.32 13.14
C PRO A 64 7.23 -10.32 12.68
N THR A 65 7.98 -9.28 13.01
CA THR A 65 9.40 -9.15 12.67
C THR A 65 10.23 -10.29 13.25
N TYR A 66 9.95 -10.70 14.47
CA TYR A 66 10.67 -11.81 15.15
C TYR A 66 10.36 -13.15 14.48
N LEU A 67 9.09 -13.49 14.31
CA LEU A 67 8.70 -14.77 13.72
C LEU A 67 9.11 -14.86 12.22
N ARG A 68 9.04 -13.75 11.51
CA ARG A 68 9.48 -13.67 10.11
C ARG A 68 10.97 -13.93 9.94
N LYS A 69 11.82 -13.52 10.89
CA LYS A 69 13.25 -13.88 10.90
C LYS A 69 13.46 -15.39 10.97
N HIS A 70 12.69 -16.09 11.80
CA HIS A 70 12.75 -17.56 11.92
C HIS A 70 12.27 -18.25 10.64
N LEU A 71 11.11 -17.85 10.12
CA LEU A 71 10.58 -18.36 8.84
C LEU A 71 11.58 -18.18 7.69
N ARG A 72 12.19 -17.00 7.57
CA ARG A 72 13.21 -16.72 6.56
C ARG A 72 14.44 -17.63 6.71
N ARG A 73 14.90 -17.85 7.93
CA ARG A 73 16.05 -18.74 8.21
C ARG A 73 15.77 -20.15 7.79
N VAL A 74 14.60 -20.67 8.13
CA VAL A 74 14.17 -22.02 7.75
C VAL A 74 14.00 -22.12 6.23
N ALA A 75 13.31 -21.15 5.60
CA ALA A 75 13.14 -21.12 4.14
C ALA A 75 14.50 -21.16 3.42
N ALA A 76 15.49 -20.42 3.91
CA ALA A 76 16.84 -20.41 3.33
C ALA A 76 17.55 -21.77 3.47
N SER A 77 17.33 -22.50 4.57
CA SER A 77 17.92 -23.83 4.76
C SER A 77 17.30 -24.90 3.84
N ILE A 78 16.00 -24.75 3.53
CA ILE A 78 15.27 -25.69 2.66
C ILE A 78 15.54 -25.40 1.17
N CYS A 79 15.67 -24.13 0.81
CA CYS A 79 15.85 -23.71 -0.61
C CYS A 79 17.23 -24.02 -1.19
N GLU A 80 18.17 -24.61 -0.47
CA GLU A 80 19.53 -25.07 -0.89
C GLU A 80 20.40 -24.04 -1.69
N ARG A 81 19.92 -22.81 -1.89
CA ARG A 81 20.57 -21.81 -2.77
C ARG A 81 21.44 -20.78 -2.05
N GLY A 82 21.52 -20.82 -0.73
CA GLY A 82 22.18 -19.74 0.03
C GLY A 82 21.48 -18.38 -0.09
N TYR A 83 20.32 -18.33 -0.76
CA TYR A 83 19.46 -17.17 -0.88
C TYR A 83 18.28 -17.29 0.09
N CYS A 84 18.08 -16.27 0.88
CA CYS A 84 16.96 -16.19 1.81
C CYS A 84 15.88 -15.30 1.21
N PRO A 85 14.78 -15.86 0.68
CA PRO A 85 13.70 -15.05 0.17
C PRO A 85 13.04 -14.25 1.32
N PRO A 86 12.57 -13.03 1.07
CA PRO A 86 11.63 -12.40 1.97
C PRO A 86 10.41 -13.30 2.17
N VAL A 87 9.97 -13.43 3.41
CA VAL A 87 8.70 -14.09 3.73
C VAL A 87 7.66 -12.99 3.91
N ARG A 88 6.53 -13.10 3.21
CA ARG A 88 5.44 -12.15 3.21
C ARG A 88 4.16 -12.85 3.63
N VAL A 89 3.49 -12.31 4.64
CA VAL A 89 2.25 -12.89 5.14
C VAL A 89 1.05 -12.08 4.65
N TYR A 90 0.01 -12.78 4.22
CA TYR A 90 -1.24 -12.20 3.74
C TYR A 90 -2.45 -12.82 4.44
N ASN A 91 -3.64 -12.26 4.23
CA ASN A 91 -4.88 -12.65 4.90
C ASN A 91 -4.83 -12.50 6.42
N LEU A 92 -4.19 -11.43 6.93
CA LEU A 92 -4.26 -11.13 8.36
C LEU A 92 -5.73 -10.94 8.78
N PRO A 93 -6.11 -11.38 9.99
CA PRO A 93 -7.43 -11.14 10.52
C PRO A 93 -7.63 -9.65 10.83
N ASP A 94 -8.86 -9.27 11.15
CA ASP A 94 -9.24 -7.95 11.66
C ASP A 94 -8.76 -6.79 10.77
N GLU A 95 -9.34 -6.72 9.57
CA GLU A 95 -9.13 -5.57 8.70
C GLU A 95 -9.64 -4.29 9.37
N ARG A 96 -8.76 -3.31 9.53
CA ARG A 96 -9.05 -2.03 10.14
C ARG A 96 -9.10 -0.92 9.12
N ASP A 97 -10.02 0.01 9.32
CA ASP A 97 -10.04 1.23 8.52
C ASP A 97 -8.87 2.16 8.91
N VAL A 98 -8.43 2.98 7.94
CA VAL A 98 -7.39 3.99 8.19
C VAL A 98 -7.79 4.87 9.37
N GLY A 99 -6.97 4.88 10.42
CA GLY A 99 -7.17 5.65 11.64
C GLY A 99 -7.82 4.89 12.81
N GLU A 100 -8.16 3.61 12.63
CA GLU A 100 -8.75 2.77 13.70
C GLU A 100 -7.73 1.91 14.45
N TYR A 101 -6.49 2.30 14.46
CA TYR A 101 -5.42 1.63 15.21
C TYR A 101 -5.09 2.38 16.50
N GLN A 102 -4.58 1.65 17.49
CA GLN A 102 -4.28 2.10 18.83
C GLN A 102 -2.77 2.01 19.12
N PRO A 103 -2.24 2.69 20.15
CA PRO A 103 -0.84 2.58 20.55
C PRO A 103 -0.40 1.14 20.90
N ASP A 104 -1.31 0.29 21.33
CA ASP A 104 -1.02 -1.12 21.64
C ASP A 104 -0.81 -1.98 20.37
N ASP A 105 -1.18 -1.45 19.21
CA ASP A 105 -0.96 -2.11 17.91
C ASP A 105 0.45 -1.83 17.35
N ILE A 106 1.21 -0.94 17.96
CA ILE A 106 2.58 -0.64 17.51
C ILE A 106 3.45 -1.90 17.60
N SER A 107 4.20 -2.17 16.53
CA SER A 107 5.03 -3.36 16.34
C SER A 107 4.25 -4.66 16.17
N THR A 108 2.95 -4.60 15.89
CA THR A 108 2.12 -5.76 15.54
C THR A 108 1.81 -5.82 14.06
N ALA A 109 1.45 -7.02 13.57
CA ALA A 109 0.97 -7.20 12.20
C ALA A 109 -0.53 -6.90 12.12
N ILE A 110 -0.92 -6.00 11.24
CA ILE A 110 -2.32 -5.62 11.01
C ILE A 110 -2.65 -5.57 9.52
N ALA A 111 -3.93 -5.67 9.19
CA ALA A 111 -4.47 -5.40 7.87
C ALA A 111 -5.17 -4.04 7.88
N VAL A 112 -4.83 -3.16 6.92
CA VAL A 112 -5.42 -1.82 6.82
C VAL A 112 -6.16 -1.67 5.50
N ASP A 113 -7.47 -1.42 5.56
CA ASP A 113 -8.33 -1.12 4.41
C ASP A 113 -8.36 0.38 4.15
N GLY A 114 -8.05 0.79 2.94
CA GLY A 114 -8.06 2.19 2.57
C GLY A 114 -8.05 2.42 1.07
N GLN A 115 -8.16 3.69 0.69
CA GLN A 115 -8.07 4.13 -0.69
C GLN A 115 -6.73 4.81 -0.94
N VAL A 116 -6.05 4.44 -2.02
CA VAL A 116 -4.79 5.06 -2.43
C VAL A 116 -5.06 6.51 -2.83
N SER A 117 -4.51 7.45 -2.07
CA SER A 117 -4.64 8.88 -2.35
C SER A 117 -3.42 9.45 -3.05
N GLN A 118 -2.24 8.92 -2.77
CA GLN A 118 -0.99 9.37 -3.34
C GLN A 118 0.05 8.24 -3.36
N THR A 119 0.89 8.22 -4.39
CA THR A 119 2.06 7.33 -4.45
C THR A 119 3.31 8.12 -4.79
N SER A 120 4.43 7.76 -4.18
CA SER A 120 5.73 8.28 -4.59
C SER A 120 6.27 7.52 -5.80
N ARG A 121 7.30 8.06 -6.44
CA ARG A 121 8.12 7.27 -7.39
C ARG A 121 8.91 6.22 -6.60
N CYS A 122 9.16 5.08 -7.24
CA CYS A 122 10.09 4.10 -6.68
C CYS A 122 11.50 4.69 -6.64
N GLN A 123 12.15 4.57 -5.49
CA GLN A 123 13.50 5.07 -5.26
C GLN A 123 14.33 3.98 -4.56
N PRO A 124 15.66 3.91 -4.81
CA PRO A 124 16.52 3.04 -4.05
C PRO A 124 16.70 3.60 -2.63
N GLU A 125 16.35 2.79 -1.63
CA GLU A 125 16.57 3.05 -0.22
C GLU A 125 17.80 2.26 0.23
N LEU A 126 18.71 2.91 0.96
CA LEU A 126 19.89 2.26 1.52
C LEU A 126 19.50 1.34 2.67
N LYS A 127 19.68 0.03 2.49
CA LYS A 127 19.39 -0.98 3.51
C LYS A 127 20.58 -1.27 4.40
N LYS A 128 21.79 -1.30 3.78
CA LYS A 128 23.04 -1.60 4.44
C LYS A 128 24.16 -0.79 3.82
N GLY A 129 24.72 0.12 4.56
CA GLY A 129 25.80 0.99 4.08
C GLY A 129 27.15 0.36 4.35
N VAL A 130 28.02 0.31 3.34
CA VAL A 130 29.43 -0.03 3.45
C VAL A 130 30.25 1.26 3.36
N TYR A 131 31.09 1.52 4.35
CA TYR A 131 31.82 2.78 4.48
C TYR A 131 33.31 2.58 4.45
N GLU A 132 34.00 3.37 3.63
CA GLU A 132 35.44 3.45 3.61
C GLU A 132 35.95 4.50 4.62
N CYS A 133 36.84 4.08 5.49
CA CYS A 133 37.51 4.98 6.40
C CYS A 133 38.60 5.79 5.67
N GLN A 134 38.46 7.09 5.60
CA GLN A 134 39.41 7.97 4.90
C GLN A 134 40.78 8.12 5.62
N ARG A 135 40.92 7.50 6.80
CA ARG A 135 42.19 7.53 7.55
C ARG A 135 43.09 6.32 7.25
N CYS A 136 42.50 5.15 7.11
CA CYS A 136 43.26 3.91 6.93
C CYS A 136 42.86 3.11 5.67
N GLY A 137 41.85 3.55 4.90
CA GLY A 137 41.37 2.88 3.71
C GLY A 137 40.59 1.57 3.99
N CYS A 138 40.21 1.30 5.25
CA CYS A 138 39.42 0.11 5.58
C CYS A 138 37.98 0.29 5.07
N ALA A 139 37.50 -0.67 4.28
CA ALA A 139 36.15 -0.69 3.71
C ALA A 139 35.20 -1.70 4.39
N ASP A 140 35.62 -2.31 5.51
CA ASP A 140 34.83 -3.33 6.21
C ASP A 140 33.85 -2.73 7.23
N ASN A 141 33.63 -1.42 7.19
CA ASN A 141 32.69 -0.74 8.09
C ASN A 141 31.26 -0.85 7.53
N VAL A 142 30.54 -1.86 7.98
CA VAL A 142 29.20 -2.16 7.48
C VAL A 142 28.17 -1.86 8.52
N ILE A 143 27.20 -0.96 8.18
CA ILE A 143 26.14 -0.51 9.07
C ILE A 143 24.78 -0.81 8.44
N PRO A 144 23.94 -1.61 9.11
CA PRO A 144 22.53 -1.72 8.74
C PRO A 144 21.86 -0.36 8.99
N GLN A 145 21.00 0.03 8.07
CA GLN A 145 20.29 1.31 8.15
C GLN A 145 18.90 1.12 8.75
N SER A 146 18.49 2.04 9.61
CA SER A 146 17.15 2.09 10.19
C SER A 146 16.70 3.54 10.31
N GLY A 147 15.38 3.78 10.25
CA GLY A 147 14.81 5.13 10.26
C GLY A 147 15.06 5.91 8.95
N ASP A 148 14.79 7.20 8.97
CA ASP A 148 14.80 8.07 7.79
C ASP A 148 16.17 8.73 7.51
N LYS A 149 17.12 8.64 8.45
CA LYS A 149 18.43 9.30 8.34
C LYS A 149 19.54 8.26 8.14
N ILE A 150 20.49 8.59 7.26
CA ILE A 150 21.68 7.75 7.04
C ILE A 150 22.48 7.68 8.34
N GLN A 151 22.81 6.47 8.76
CA GLN A 151 23.63 6.18 9.92
C GLN A 151 25.05 5.86 9.47
N GLU A 152 26.04 6.56 10.02
CA GLU A 152 27.46 6.33 9.77
C GLU A 152 28.08 5.51 10.92
N PRO A 153 29.19 4.77 10.66
CA PRO A 153 29.93 4.09 11.71
C PRO A 153 30.45 5.07 12.75
N HIS A 154 30.35 4.72 14.02
CA HIS A 154 30.94 5.53 15.09
C HIS A 154 32.47 5.43 15.08
N GLU A 155 32.99 4.22 14.88
CA GLU A 155 34.42 3.92 14.84
C GLU A 155 34.75 2.97 13.68
N CYS A 156 35.97 3.10 13.15
CA CYS A 156 36.46 2.24 12.10
C CYS A 156 36.90 0.89 12.68
N VAL A 157 36.41 -0.20 12.08
CA VAL A 157 36.80 -1.57 12.47
C VAL A 157 38.31 -1.84 12.32
N GLY A 158 38.97 -1.14 11.37
CA GLY A 158 40.40 -1.37 11.10
C GLY A 158 41.36 -0.54 11.94
N CYS A 159 41.03 0.72 12.24
CA CYS A 159 41.95 1.62 12.97
C CYS A 159 41.41 2.16 14.30
N GLU A 160 40.20 1.75 14.69
CA GLU A 160 39.52 2.10 15.93
C GLU A 160 39.43 3.65 16.17
N ARG A 161 39.31 4.41 15.07
CA ARG A 161 39.21 5.88 15.12
C ARG A 161 37.90 6.33 14.49
N GLN A 162 37.40 7.46 15.03
CA GLN A 162 36.25 8.14 14.42
C GLN A 162 36.64 8.71 13.05
N GLY A 163 35.79 8.50 12.05
CA GLY A 163 35.91 8.92 10.69
C GLY A 163 36.91 10.00 10.32
N PRO A 164 36.80 10.62 9.19
CA PRO A 164 35.63 10.64 8.29
C PRO A 164 35.45 9.35 7.51
N PHE A 165 34.17 9.04 7.21
CA PHE A 165 33.75 7.91 6.43
C PHE A 165 33.13 8.36 5.11
N VAL A 166 33.26 7.56 4.07
CA VAL A 166 32.62 7.76 2.77
C VAL A 166 31.82 6.52 2.44
N LEU A 167 30.53 6.71 2.12
CA LEU A 167 29.67 5.61 1.69
C LEU A 167 30.11 5.11 0.32
N ASP A 168 30.37 3.81 0.22
CA ASP A 168 30.63 3.12 -1.04
C ASP A 168 29.29 2.62 -1.63
N HIS A 169 28.81 3.31 -2.67
CA HIS A 169 27.55 2.98 -3.32
C HIS A 169 27.61 1.68 -4.14
N GLU A 170 28.79 1.24 -4.57
CA GLU A 170 28.93 0.06 -5.43
C GLU A 170 28.78 -1.25 -4.65
N VAL A 171 29.20 -1.26 -3.38
CA VAL A 171 29.15 -2.45 -2.52
C VAL A 171 28.06 -2.36 -1.44
N SER A 172 27.40 -1.23 -1.32
CA SER A 172 26.26 -1.06 -0.40
C SER A 172 24.98 -1.70 -0.95
N ASP A 173 24.13 -2.15 -0.03
CA ASP A 173 22.86 -2.77 -0.37
C ASP A 173 21.73 -1.76 -0.44
N PHE A 174 21.04 -1.75 -1.58
CA PHE A 174 19.86 -0.94 -1.81
C PHE A 174 18.63 -1.82 -2.06
N VAL A 175 17.47 -1.36 -1.62
CA VAL A 175 16.18 -1.97 -1.91
C VAL A 175 15.28 -0.95 -2.59
N GLN A 176 14.49 -1.37 -3.57
CA GLN A 176 13.44 -0.50 -4.12
C GLN A 176 12.42 -0.16 -3.04
N CYS A 177 12.11 1.11 -2.89
CA CYS A 177 11.12 1.60 -1.95
C CYS A 177 10.14 2.54 -2.65
N GLN A 178 8.85 2.39 -2.31
CA GLN A 178 7.77 3.28 -2.72
C GLN A 178 6.95 3.63 -1.48
N THR A 179 6.67 4.91 -1.27
CA THR A 179 5.72 5.34 -0.25
C THR A 179 4.34 5.50 -0.88
N VAL A 180 3.36 4.86 -0.30
CA VAL A 180 1.95 4.92 -0.68
C VAL A 180 1.17 5.55 0.47
N ARG A 181 0.37 6.56 0.20
CA ARG A 181 -0.54 7.14 1.18
C ARG A 181 -1.92 6.57 1.00
N LEU A 182 -2.41 5.89 2.01
CA LEU A 182 -3.81 5.50 2.10
C LEU A 182 -4.59 6.53 2.88
N GLN A 183 -5.82 6.76 2.46
CA GLN A 183 -6.80 7.55 3.20
C GLN A 183 -8.03 6.71 3.46
N GLN A 184 -8.79 7.12 4.47
CA GLN A 184 -10.10 6.54 4.73
C GLN A 184 -11.00 6.74 3.50
N PRO A 185 -11.70 5.68 3.04
CA PRO A 185 -12.62 5.80 1.91
C PRO A 185 -13.66 6.91 2.14
N PRO A 186 -14.05 7.67 1.10
CA PRO A 186 -14.95 8.79 1.24
C PRO A 186 -16.27 8.44 1.95
N GLU A 187 -16.82 7.27 1.67
CA GLU A 187 -18.06 6.75 2.23
C GLU A 187 -18.00 6.47 3.74
N LYS A 188 -16.81 6.21 4.28
CA LYS A 188 -16.59 5.94 5.70
C LYS A 188 -16.13 7.18 6.49
N THR A 189 -15.86 8.31 5.82
CA THR A 189 -15.27 9.49 6.46
C THR A 189 -16.34 10.35 7.14
N HIS A 190 -16.24 10.52 8.45
CA HIS A 190 -17.03 11.47 9.22
C HIS A 190 -16.13 12.64 9.68
N GLY A 191 -16.06 13.72 8.90
CA GLY A 191 -15.18 14.86 9.22
C GLY A 191 -13.92 14.92 8.35
N GLY A 192 -12.72 15.16 8.93
CA GLY A 192 -11.45 15.11 8.22
C GLY A 192 -11.04 13.67 7.89
N ALA A 193 -10.60 13.40 6.67
CA ALA A 193 -10.11 12.07 6.29
C ALA A 193 -8.79 11.77 7.01
N SER A 194 -8.75 10.66 7.75
CA SER A 194 -7.51 10.11 8.29
C SER A 194 -6.66 9.53 7.14
N HIS A 195 -5.35 9.56 7.29
CA HIS A 195 -4.42 8.96 6.34
C HIS A 195 -3.28 8.26 7.07
N ILE A 196 -2.62 7.32 6.37
CA ILE A 196 -1.42 6.63 6.81
C ILE A 196 -0.44 6.52 5.65
N ASP A 197 0.84 6.74 5.92
CA ASP A 197 1.90 6.48 4.97
C ASP A 197 2.36 5.02 5.10
N ILE A 198 2.48 4.33 3.97
CA ILE A 198 2.84 2.93 3.90
C ILE A 198 4.09 2.78 3.05
N ARG A 199 5.08 2.02 3.55
CA ARG A 199 6.31 1.72 2.82
C ARG A 199 6.22 0.37 2.13
N PHE A 200 6.31 0.39 0.82
CA PHE A 200 6.37 -0.80 -0.04
C PHE A 200 7.82 -1.03 -0.44
N ARG A 201 8.43 -2.12 0.05
CA ARG A 201 9.83 -2.44 -0.21
C ARG A 201 10.02 -3.71 -1.02
N GLY A 202 11.05 -3.72 -1.85
CA GLY A 202 11.44 -4.87 -2.65
C GLY A 202 10.51 -5.12 -3.83
N ASP A 203 10.06 -6.35 -3.98
CA ASP A 203 9.25 -6.83 -5.10
C ASP A 203 7.82 -6.29 -5.16
N ILE A 204 7.31 -5.76 -4.05
CA ILE A 204 6.00 -5.09 -4.02
C ILE A 204 6.07 -3.59 -4.32
N ALA A 205 7.28 -3.01 -4.35
CA ALA A 205 7.45 -1.60 -4.68
C ALA A 205 7.05 -1.34 -6.15
N GLY A 206 6.22 -0.32 -6.39
CA GLY A 206 5.71 0.00 -7.72
C GLY A 206 4.42 -0.72 -8.12
N ALA A 207 3.87 -1.55 -7.24
CA ALA A 207 2.64 -2.29 -7.49
C ALA A 207 1.41 -1.37 -7.60
N LEU A 208 1.37 -0.30 -6.80
CA LEU A 208 0.26 0.64 -6.77
C LEU A 208 0.61 1.91 -7.56
N ARG A 209 -0.30 2.34 -8.43
CA ARG A 209 -0.08 3.45 -9.35
C ARG A 209 -0.71 4.78 -8.93
N GLY A 210 -1.52 4.77 -7.85
CA GLY A 210 -2.13 6.00 -7.31
C GLY A 210 -3.38 6.45 -8.05
N GLY A 211 -4.14 5.52 -8.59
CA GLY A 211 -5.40 5.80 -9.31
C GLY A 211 -6.65 5.86 -8.44
N GLY A 212 -6.51 5.89 -7.12
CA GLY A 212 -7.66 5.83 -6.21
C GLY A 212 -8.14 4.41 -5.95
N GLU A 213 -7.29 3.41 -6.18
CA GLU A 213 -7.58 2.00 -5.93
C GLU A 213 -7.92 1.79 -4.45
N ARG A 214 -8.91 0.96 -4.17
CA ARG A 214 -9.16 0.45 -2.83
C ARG A 214 -8.28 -0.76 -2.58
N VAL A 215 -7.55 -0.74 -1.48
CA VAL A 215 -6.58 -1.78 -1.17
C VAL A 215 -6.65 -2.16 0.30
N VAL A 216 -6.42 -3.44 0.58
CA VAL A 216 -6.08 -3.91 1.90
C VAL A 216 -4.59 -4.19 1.92
N VAL A 217 -3.88 -3.56 2.84
CA VAL A 217 -2.45 -3.76 3.01
C VAL A 217 -2.21 -4.47 4.34
N ASN A 218 -1.58 -5.64 4.27
CA ASN A 218 -1.09 -6.36 5.44
C ASN A 218 0.35 -5.90 5.72
N GLY A 219 0.65 -5.61 6.97
CA GLY A 219 1.98 -5.13 7.32
C GLY A 219 2.17 -4.90 8.80
N ASP A 220 3.37 -4.48 9.16
CA ASP A 220 3.74 -4.16 10.53
C ASP A 220 3.44 -2.68 10.81
N LEU A 221 2.61 -2.41 11.82
CA LEU A 221 2.35 -1.04 12.25
C LEU A 221 3.53 -0.52 13.07
N ASP A 222 4.01 0.65 12.73
CA ASP A 222 5.09 1.33 13.45
C ASP A 222 4.79 2.82 13.59
N ILE A 223 5.65 3.53 14.26
CA ILE A 223 5.62 4.99 14.36
C ILE A 223 6.72 5.58 13.49
N LYS A 224 6.36 6.63 12.76
CA LYS A 224 7.31 7.36 11.93
C LYS A 224 8.35 8.03 12.79
N ASP A 225 9.62 7.81 12.47
CA ASP A 225 10.73 8.49 13.13
C ASP A 225 10.66 9.99 12.84
N ASN A 226 10.22 10.75 13.83
CA ASN A 226 10.07 12.19 13.74
C ASN A 226 11.27 12.88 14.37
N ASP A 227 11.42 14.18 14.05
CA ASP A 227 12.39 15.04 14.67
C ASP A 227 12.30 14.92 16.21
N GLU A 228 13.42 14.65 16.89
CA GLU A 228 13.55 14.34 18.34
C GLU A 228 12.86 15.34 19.29
N SER A 229 12.36 16.46 18.74
CA SER A 229 11.69 17.52 19.50
C SER A 229 10.18 17.33 19.67
N ARG A 230 9.53 16.40 18.96
CA ARG A 230 8.07 16.20 19.01
C ARG A 230 7.69 15.01 19.89
N ARG A 231 6.67 15.21 20.74
CA ARG A 231 6.11 14.16 21.59
C ARG A 231 4.94 13.40 20.93
N MET A 232 4.47 13.88 19.79
CA MET A 232 3.38 13.27 19.02
C MET A 232 3.97 12.65 17.77
N PHE A 233 3.70 11.38 17.57
CA PHE A 233 4.19 10.58 16.44
C PHE A 233 3.06 10.28 15.47
N GLU A 234 3.40 10.12 14.22
CA GLU A 234 2.50 9.63 13.19
C GLU A 234 2.71 8.12 13.05
N TYR A 235 1.62 7.40 12.79
CA TYR A 235 1.70 5.99 12.46
C TYR A 235 2.19 5.82 11.02
N GLU A 236 2.98 4.78 10.79
CA GLU A 236 3.33 4.30 9.47
C GLU A 236 3.18 2.77 9.41
N LEU A 237 3.00 2.22 8.22
CA LEU A 237 2.90 0.78 8.01
C LEU A 237 4.04 0.32 7.09
N GLU A 238 4.77 -0.70 7.51
CA GLU A 238 5.69 -1.43 6.64
C GLU A 238 4.92 -2.52 5.93
N ALA A 239 4.68 -2.37 4.62
CA ALA A 239 3.88 -3.31 3.85
C ALA A 239 4.57 -4.67 3.70
N ASP A 240 3.82 -5.71 4.01
CA ASP A 240 4.20 -7.09 3.74
C ASP A 240 3.55 -7.59 2.45
N THR A 241 2.23 -7.44 2.36
CA THR A 241 1.44 -7.78 1.17
C THR A 241 0.33 -6.76 0.95
N TYR A 242 -0.29 -6.83 -0.20
CA TYR A 242 -1.44 -5.99 -0.54
C TYR A 242 -2.44 -6.79 -1.37
N ASP A 243 -3.71 -6.46 -1.24
CA ASP A 243 -4.80 -6.95 -2.06
C ASP A 243 -5.57 -5.75 -2.62
N ILE A 244 -5.69 -5.69 -3.96
CA ILE A 244 -6.45 -4.63 -4.62
C ILE A 244 -7.91 -5.05 -4.61
N ARG A 245 -8.70 -4.38 -3.79
CA ARG A 245 -10.14 -4.51 -3.81
C ARG A 245 -10.69 -3.48 -4.77
N ASP A 246 -10.82 -3.87 -6.01
CA ASP A 246 -11.65 -3.11 -6.91
C ASP A 246 -13.04 -2.98 -6.26
N GLY A 247 -13.43 -1.74 -5.99
CA GLY A 247 -14.67 -1.48 -5.28
C GLY A 247 -15.85 -2.17 -5.98
N SER A 248 -16.93 -2.36 -5.25
CA SER A 248 -18.18 -3.05 -5.61
C SER A 248 -18.78 -2.78 -7.00
N TYR A 249 -18.11 -1.97 -7.81
CA TYR A 249 -18.48 -1.68 -9.22
C TYR A 249 -17.87 -2.66 -10.22
N THR A 250 -16.81 -3.41 -9.84
CA THR A 250 -16.36 -4.57 -10.63
C THR A 250 -17.25 -5.78 -10.45
N ASP A 251 -18.05 -5.80 -9.39
CA ASP A 251 -19.08 -6.82 -9.17
C ASP A 251 -20.33 -6.58 -10.03
N ILE A 252 -20.46 -5.42 -10.68
CA ILE A 252 -21.45 -5.24 -11.74
C ILE A 252 -20.94 -6.00 -12.96
N SER A 253 -21.43 -7.23 -13.11
CA SER A 253 -21.17 -8.04 -14.28
C SER A 253 -21.69 -7.30 -15.51
N ILE A 254 -20.78 -6.78 -16.33
CA ILE A 254 -21.14 -6.14 -17.62
C ILE A 254 -21.97 -7.11 -18.46
N ASP A 255 -21.70 -8.42 -18.33
CA ASP A 255 -22.44 -9.45 -19.06
C ASP A 255 -23.89 -9.57 -18.62
N GLU A 256 -24.20 -9.38 -17.33
CA GLU A 256 -25.59 -9.37 -16.82
C GLU A 256 -26.38 -8.16 -17.32
N HIS A 257 -25.71 -7.02 -17.51
CA HIS A 257 -26.33 -5.78 -17.96
C HIS A 257 -26.12 -5.49 -19.46
N ARG A 258 -25.48 -6.42 -20.17
CA ARG A 258 -25.07 -6.22 -21.57
C ARG A 258 -26.22 -5.83 -22.49
N GLU A 259 -27.36 -6.47 -22.36
CA GLU A 259 -28.54 -6.19 -23.19
C GLU A 259 -29.07 -4.78 -22.93
N ALA A 260 -29.15 -4.36 -21.67
CA ALA A 260 -29.57 -3.00 -21.29
C ALA A 260 -28.58 -1.94 -21.78
N ILE A 261 -27.27 -2.21 -21.68
CA ILE A 261 -26.20 -1.31 -22.18
C ILE A 261 -26.32 -1.15 -23.69
N ILE A 262 -26.52 -2.25 -24.43
CA ILE A 262 -26.68 -2.23 -25.88
C ILE A 262 -27.97 -1.50 -26.27
N GLU A 263 -29.05 -1.68 -25.54
CA GLU A 263 -30.31 -0.97 -25.76
C GLU A 263 -30.14 0.55 -25.61
N ILE A 264 -29.46 0.98 -24.54
CA ILE A 264 -29.17 2.41 -24.33
C ILE A 264 -28.26 2.92 -25.45
N ALA A 265 -27.18 2.22 -25.78
CA ALA A 265 -26.23 2.63 -26.81
C ALA A 265 -26.83 2.77 -28.22
N ASN A 266 -27.85 1.95 -28.54
CA ASN A 266 -28.57 1.97 -29.82
C ASN A 266 -29.84 2.85 -29.81
N SER A 267 -30.12 3.54 -28.70
CA SER A 267 -31.23 4.49 -28.65
C SER A 267 -30.96 5.71 -29.55
N GLU A 268 -31.99 6.45 -29.92
CA GLU A 268 -31.90 7.62 -30.80
C GLU A 268 -30.99 8.71 -30.20
N ASP A 269 -31.02 8.88 -28.87
CA ASP A 269 -30.13 9.79 -28.13
C ASP A 269 -29.65 9.13 -26.82
N PRO A 270 -28.54 8.40 -26.85
CA PRO A 270 -27.98 7.73 -25.67
C PRO A 270 -27.59 8.69 -24.56
N ILE A 271 -27.03 9.85 -24.90
CA ILE A 271 -26.59 10.85 -23.92
C ILE A 271 -27.81 11.43 -23.19
N GLN A 272 -28.85 11.83 -23.94
CA GLN A 272 -30.05 12.36 -23.34
C GLN A 272 -30.72 11.33 -22.40
N ARG A 273 -30.69 10.05 -22.76
CA ARG A 273 -31.24 8.97 -21.93
C ARG A 273 -30.45 8.82 -20.61
N LEU A 274 -29.13 8.96 -20.65
CA LEU A 274 -28.31 9.00 -19.44
C LEU A 274 -28.59 10.25 -18.59
N VAL A 275 -28.66 11.41 -19.22
CA VAL A 275 -29.02 12.68 -18.57
C VAL A 275 -30.41 12.59 -17.91
N ASP A 276 -31.34 11.91 -18.56
CA ASP A 276 -32.69 11.71 -18.04
C ASP A 276 -32.74 10.79 -16.81
N SER A 277 -31.73 9.96 -16.61
CA SER A 277 -31.60 9.13 -15.43
C SER A 277 -31.02 9.86 -14.21
N VAL A 278 -30.32 10.97 -14.42
CA VAL A 278 -29.78 11.80 -13.31
C VAL A 278 -30.87 12.71 -12.76
N ALA A 279 -31.19 12.56 -11.49
CA ALA A 279 -32.17 13.38 -10.78
C ALA A 279 -33.52 13.53 -11.51
N PRO A 280 -34.25 12.43 -11.80
CA PRO A 280 -35.46 12.45 -12.62
C PRO A 280 -36.62 13.25 -11.99
N HIS A 281 -36.56 13.52 -10.70
CA HIS A 281 -37.55 14.29 -9.92
C HIS A 281 -37.37 15.81 -10.02
N ILE A 282 -36.23 16.28 -10.51
CA ILE A 282 -35.95 17.71 -10.64
C ILE A 282 -36.56 18.23 -11.96
N SER A 283 -37.35 19.29 -11.86
CA SER A 283 -37.91 19.98 -13.02
C SER A 283 -36.77 20.59 -13.87
N ARG A 284 -36.80 20.34 -15.18
CA ARG A 284 -35.70 20.70 -16.08
C ARG A 284 -35.98 21.97 -16.85
N ASP A 285 -34.99 22.84 -16.84
CA ASP A 285 -34.82 23.91 -17.81
C ASP A 285 -33.54 23.69 -18.60
N ALA A 286 -33.24 24.51 -19.57
CA ALA A 286 -32.06 24.39 -20.42
C ALA A 286 -30.75 24.45 -19.61
N ASN A 287 -30.72 25.21 -18.51
CA ASN A 287 -29.52 25.38 -17.68
C ASN A 287 -29.28 24.14 -16.82
N LEU A 288 -30.32 23.59 -16.20
CA LEU A 288 -30.25 22.36 -15.39
C LEU A 288 -29.91 21.17 -16.25
N THR A 289 -30.47 21.06 -17.45
CA THR A 289 -30.10 20.01 -18.42
C THR A 289 -28.60 20.06 -18.74
N ALA A 290 -28.05 21.25 -19.02
CA ALA A 290 -26.61 21.40 -19.30
C ALA A 290 -25.72 21.00 -18.08
N ILE A 291 -26.17 21.26 -16.86
CA ILE A 291 -25.47 20.82 -15.65
C ILE A 291 -25.51 19.30 -15.51
N MET A 292 -26.65 18.65 -15.79
CA MET A 292 -26.79 17.21 -15.78
C MET A 292 -25.97 16.52 -16.87
N GLU A 293 -25.91 17.10 -18.09
CA GLU A 293 -25.03 16.63 -19.15
C GLU A 293 -23.55 16.70 -18.72
N ALA A 294 -23.13 17.81 -18.12
CA ALA A 294 -21.77 17.97 -17.61
C ALA A 294 -21.47 16.95 -16.49
N ALA A 295 -22.44 16.68 -15.62
CA ALA A 295 -22.31 15.69 -14.55
C ALA A 295 -22.15 14.25 -15.12
N VAL A 296 -22.96 13.87 -16.11
CA VAL A 296 -22.82 12.57 -16.81
C VAL A 296 -21.43 12.44 -17.44
N LEU A 297 -20.98 13.48 -18.14
CA LEU A 297 -19.63 13.49 -18.76
C LEU A 297 -18.53 13.40 -17.69
N GLN A 298 -18.70 14.03 -16.54
CA GLN A 298 -17.75 13.95 -15.43
C GLN A 298 -17.69 12.54 -14.84
N MET A 299 -18.82 11.85 -14.68
CA MET A 299 -18.86 10.46 -14.18
C MET A 299 -18.17 9.47 -15.12
N VAL A 300 -18.29 9.68 -16.46
CA VAL A 300 -17.61 8.84 -17.44
C VAL A 300 -16.11 9.10 -17.43
N GLY A 301 -15.68 10.36 -17.26
CA GLY A 301 -14.29 10.76 -17.23
C GLY A 301 -13.50 10.37 -18.47
N THR A 302 -12.19 10.57 -18.40
CA THR A 302 -11.25 10.04 -19.40
C THR A 302 -10.00 9.53 -18.68
N ASN A 303 -9.38 8.48 -19.21
CA ASN A 303 -8.09 8.02 -18.70
C ASN A 303 -7.00 9.07 -18.96
N SER A 304 -6.09 9.22 -18.00
CA SER A 304 -4.88 10.02 -18.24
C SER A 304 -4.13 9.46 -19.45
N LYS A 305 -3.71 10.34 -20.36
CA LYS A 305 -2.86 9.97 -21.50
C LYS A 305 -1.44 10.47 -21.24
N ASP A 306 -0.50 9.54 -21.25
CA ASP A 306 0.91 9.87 -21.39
C ASP A 306 1.17 10.12 -22.88
N VAL A 307 1.54 11.35 -23.21
CA VAL A 307 2.01 11.69 -24.55
C VAL A 307 3.53 11.63 -24.52
N ASP A 308 4.15 11.09 -25.58
CA ASP A 308 5.60 10.81 -25.76
C ASP A 308 6.57 11.96 -25.44
N SER A 309 6.12 13.06 -24.92
CA SER A 309 6.91 14.20 -24.48
C SER A 309 6.48 14.68 -23.11
N ALA A 310 7.05 14.12 -22.05
CA ALA A 310 7.16 14.70 -20.70
C ALA A 310 5.91 15.38 -20.08
N ALA A 311 4.75 15.38 -20.71
CA ALA A 311 3.50 15.95 -20.21
C ALA A 311 2.42 14.86 -20.13
N SER A 312 2.04 14.50 -18.89
CA SER A 312 0.85 13.71 -18.62
C SER A 312 -0.37 14.64 -18.60
N TYR A 313 -1.36 14.36 -19.42
CA TYR A 313 -2.65 15.04 -19.34
C TYR A 313 -3.56 14.28 -18.38
N ARG A 314 -4.04 14.98 -17.34
CA ARG A 314 -5.06 14.43 -16.45
C ARG A 314 -6.38 14.26 -17.19
N GLY A 315 -7.02 13.12 -16.98
CA GLY A 315 -8.37 12.86 -17.50
C GLY A 315 -9.49 13.38 -16.60
N ASP A 316 -9.15 14.01 -15.47
CA ASP A 316 -10.11 14.49 -14.49
C ASP A 316 -10.79 15.76 -14.96
N TRP A 317 -12.12 15.76 -14.95
CA TRP A 317 -12.92 16.91 -15.28
C TRP A 317 -13.44 17.56 -14.00
N HIS A 318 -13.17 18.86 -13.84
CA HIS A 318 -13.68 19.63 -12.72
C HIS A 318 -14.79 20.56 -13.20
N MET A 319 -15.93 20.54 -12.51
CA MET A 319 -17.08 21.38 -12.81
C MET A 319 -17.29 22.39 -11.68
N LEU A 320 -17.44 23.66 -12.05
CA LEU A 320 -17.84 24.73 -11.12
C LEU A 320 -19.24 25.19 -11.48
N VAL A 321 -20.20 24.94 -10.58
CA VAL A 321 -21.60 25.36 -10.77
C VAL A 321 -21.87 26.63 -9.97
N LEU A 322 -22.18 27.72 -10.66
CA LEU A 322 -22.52 29.02 -10.07
C LEU A 322 -24.00 29.34 -10.33
N GLY A 323 -24.67 29.90 -9.34
CA GLY A 323 -26.07 30.31 -9.46
C GLY A 323 -26.68 30.71 -8.13
N ASP A 324 -27.89 31.28 -8.16
CA ASP A 324 -28.61 31.77 -7.01
C ASP A 324 -29.01 30.64 -6.02
N PRO A 325 -29.23 30.94 -4.73
CA PRO A 325 -29.79 29.98 -3.78
C PRO A 325 -31.15 29.44 -4.25
N GLY A 326 -31.40 28.14 -3.98
CA GLY A 326 -32.71 27.54 -4.31
C GLY A 326 -32.85 27.07 -5.78
N THR A 327 -31.76 26.97 -6.55
CA THR A 327 -31.79 26.52 -7.94
C THR A 327 -31.36 25.05 -8.10
N ALA A 328 -31.70 24.19 -7.17
CA ALA A 328 -31.47 22.73 -7.15
C ALA A 328 -30.00 22.27 -7.30
N LYS A 329 -29.00 23.17 -7.18
CA LYS A 329 -27.57 22.80 -7.35
C LYS A 329 -27.10 21.74 -6.37
N SER A 330 -27.42 21.89 -5.09
CA SER A 330 -27.02 20.92 -4.06
C SER A 330 -27.74 19.59 -4.24
N GLU A 331 -28.98 19.61 -4.65
CA GLU A 331 -29.80 18.43 -4.89
C GLU A 331 -29.26 17.61 -6.08
N ILE A 332 -28.83 18.26 -7.17
CA ILE A 332 -28.15 17.59 -8.28
C ILE A 332 -26.81 16.97 -7.82
N LEU A 333 -26.04 17.68 -6.97
CA LEU A 333 -24.77 17.16 -6.46
C LEU A 333 -24.96 15.93 -5.54
N GLU A 334 -26.01 15.94 -4.71
CA GLU A 334 -26.39 14.80 -3.87
C GLU A 334 -26.82 13.60 -4.72
N GLU A 335 -27.56 13.82 -5.81
CA GLU A 335 -27.92 12.76 -6.75
C GLU A 335 -26.71 12.21 -7.50
N VAL A 336 -25.79 13.07 -7.92
CA VAL A 336 -24.52 12.65 -8.55
C VAL A 336 -23.69 11.84 -7.57
N GLU A 337 -23.66 12.21 -6.27
CA GLU A 337 -23.00 11.40 -5.24
C GLU A 337 -23.61 10.00 -5.16
N SER A 338 -24.94 9.89 -5.18
CA SER A 338 -25.63 8.60 -5.10
C SER A 338 -25.39 7.67 -6.29
N LEU A 339 -25.13 8.25 -7.47
CA LEU A 339 -24.89 7.51 -8.72
C LEU A 339 -23.43 7.23 -8.96
N ALA A 340 -22.55 8.11 -8.50
CA ALA A 340 -21.13 8.01 -8.77
C ALA A 340 -20.44 6.98 -7.85
N PRO A 341 -19.68 6.06 -8.39
CA PRO A 341 -19.08 4.95 -7.64
C PRO A 341 -18.23 5.36 -6.44
N ARG A 342 -17.53 6.47 -6.52
CA ARG A 342 -16.60 6.93 -5.49
C ARG A 342 -16.77 8.43 -5.29
N ALA A 343 -17.94 8.82 -4.81
CA ALA A 343 -18.25 10.22 -4.57
C ALA A 343 -18.54 10.49 -3.09
N LYS A 344 -18.37 11.74 -2.70
CA LYS A 344 -18.82 12.24 -1.40
C LYS A 344 -19.26 13.69 -1.49
N PHE A 345 -20.44 13.96 -1.01
CA PHE A 345 -20.93 15.32 -0.83
C PHE A 345 -20.30 15.96 0.42
N LYS A 346 -19.69 17.14 0.25
CA LYS A 346 -19.19 17.95 1.37
C LYS A 346 -19.87 19.32 1.36
N SER A 347 -20.57 19.61 2.44
CA SER A 347 -21.14 20.95 2.64
C SER A 347 -20.02 21.93 3.03
N GLY A 348 -19.96 23.09 2.36
CA GLY A 348 -18.98 24.14 2.67
C GLY A 348 -19.13 24.78 4.06
N LYS A 349 -20.18 24.46 4.83
CA LYS A 349 -20.40 24.95 6.20
C LYS A 349 -19.59 24.20 7.27
N GLY A 350 -18.88 23.13 6.92
CA GLY A 350 -18.16 22.27 7.87
C GLY A 350 -16.67 22.08 7.54
N VAL A 351 -16.12 22.80 6.58
CA VAL A 351 -14.71 22.71 6.21
C VAL A 351 -13.97 23.85 6.87
N SER A 352 -13.42 23.60 8.05
CA SER A 352 -12.42 24.47 8.70
C SER A 352 -11.10 23.75 8.73
#